data_e25b4d316c6465db4ff51c9b897e1dff
#
_entry.id   e25b4d316c6465db4ff51c9b897e1dff
#
_cell.length_a   1.000
_cell.length_b   1.000
_cell.length_c   1.000
_cell.angle_alpha   90.00
_cell.angle_beta   90.00
_cell.angle_gamma   90.00
#
_symmetry.space_group_name_H-M   'P 1'
#
loop_
_entity.id
_entity.type
_entity.pdbx_description
1 polymer ?
#
loop_
_entity_poly.entity_id
_entity_poly.type
_entity_poly.pdbx_seq_one_letter_code
_entity_poly.pdbx_strand_id
1 'polypeptide(L)'
;MYMEDADPAALVRSLRSNAGLSQHELAGRAGMAQSAISNYESGRKVPSLTTLARLAEAAGVALDVSFAPIRHPRKVTLASLRRRRRAIEEACMRHGATQPRVFGSVAKGESGGDSDIDLLVDLEPGRTLFDVAALHDELVELLGHDVDVLTSGAVRGRLAHIADEAVPL
;
A
#
# COMPACT_ATOMS: atom_id res chain seq x y z
N MET A 1 -3.92 -0.51 4.95
CA MET A 1 -3.58 -1.87 5.44
C MET A 1 -4.51 -2.84 4.74
N TYR A 2 -4.05 -3.44 3.66
CA TYR A 2 -4.80 -4.46 2.92
C TYR A 2 -4.90 -5.72 3.78
N MET A 3 -6.10 -6.30 3.84
CA MET A 3 -6.39 -7.50 4.62
C MET A 3 -5.90 -8.77 3.88
N GLU A 4 -4.58 -8.91 3.64
CA GLU A 4 -4.06 -10.17 3.11
C GLU A 4 -4.05 -11.30 4.15
N ASP A 5 -4.17 -10.95 5.47
CA ASP A 5 -4.19 -11.89 6.59
C ASP A 5 -5.21 -11.52 7.68
N ALA A 6 -6.43 -11.12 7.31
CA ALA A 6 -7.45 -10.90 8.33
C ALA A 6 -7.88 -12.24 8.92
N ASP A 7 -7.24 -12.66 10.00
CA ASP A 7 -7.72 -13.78 10.82
C ASP A 7 -9.10 -13.42 11.43
N PRO A 8 -10.21 -14.03 10.95
CA PRO A 8 -11.54 -13.74 11.45
C PRO A 8 -11.65 -14.00 12.96
N ALA A 9 -10.84 -14.90 13.50
CA ALA A 9 -10.83 -15.22 14.94
C ALA A 9 -10.20 -14.05 15.73
N ALA A 10 -9.10 -13.49 15.23
CA ALA A 10 -8.48 -12.31 15.82
C ALA A 10 -9.42 -11.09 15.75
N LEU A 11 -10.16 -10.93 14.64
CA LEU A 11 -11.12 -9.85 14.46
C LEU A 11 -12.24 -9.90 15.52
N VAL A 12 -12.88 -11.06 15.72
CA VAL A 12 -13.94 -11.24 16.73
C VAL A 12 -13.39 -11.01 18.15
N ARG A 13 -12.18 -11.48 18.43
CA ARG A 13 -11.51 -11.29 19.72
C ARG A 13 -11.22 -9.82 19.99
N SER A 14 -10.70 -9.11 19.02
CA SER A 14 -10.41 -7.67 19.13
C SER A 14 -11.69 -6.85 19.31
N LEU A 15 -12.73 -7.15 18.54
CA LEU A 15 -14.04 -6.52 18.63
C LEU A 15 -14.60 -6.60 20.07
N ARG A 16 -14.61 -7.81 20.64
CA ARG A 16 -15.09 -8.03 22.00
C ARG A 16 -14.21 -7.33 23.05
N SER A 17 -12.89 -7.47 22.93
CA SER A 17 -11.95 -6.90 23.90
C SER A 17 -11.98 -5.38 23.91
N ASN A 18 -12.08 -4.74 22.75
CA ASN A 18 -12.18 -3.29 22.65
C ASN A 18 -13.50 -2.75 23.25
N ALA A 19 -14.57 -3.53 23.20
CA ALA A 19 -15.83 -3.22 23.84
C ALA A 19 -15.84 -3.54 25.37
N GLY A 20 -14.78 -4.12 25.91
CA GLY A 20 -14.68 -4.51 27.32
C GLY A 20 -15.64 -5.65 27.71
N LEU A 21 -16.08 -6.46 26.75
CA LEU A 21 -17.09 -7.51 26.97
C LEU A 21 -16.44 -8.88 27.19
N SER A 22 -17.07 -9.70 28.06
CA SER A 22 -16.82 -11.13 28.11
C SER A 22 -17.47 -11.84 26.92
N GLN A 23 -17.05 -13.08 26.62
CA GLN A 23 -17.71 -13.91 25.60
C GLN A 23 -19.19 -14.11 25.87
N HIS A 24 -19.57 -14.24 27.14
CA HIS A 24 -20.96 -14.41 27.55
C HIS A 24 -21.79 -13.15 27.29
N GLU A 25 -21.27 -11.99 27.62
CA GLU A 25 -21.94 -10.70 27.40
C GLU A 25 -22.12 -10.39 25.93
N LEU A 26 -21.07 -10.60 25.11
CA LEU A 26 -21.17 -10.41 23.66
C LEU A 26 -22.20 -11.37 23.07
N ALA A 27 -22.20 -12.64 23.48
CA ALA A 27 -23.16 -13.64 23.02
C ALA A 27 -24.59 -13.25 23.38
N GLY A 28 -24.83 -12.83 24.62
CA GLY A 28 -26.14 -12.36 25.10
C GLY A 28 -26.66 -11.16 24.29
N ARG A 29 -25.82 -10.16 24.07
CA ARG A 29 -26.16 -8.98 23.25
C ARG A 29 -26.42 -9.33 21.78
N ALA A 30 -25.64 -10.26 21.22
CA ALA A 30 -25.80 -10.71 19.84
C ALA A 30 -26.93 -11.75 19.66
N GLY A 31 -27.62 -12.17 20.74
CA GLY A 31 -28.63 -13.23 20.65
C GLY A 31 -28.08 -14.57 20.19
N MET A 32 -26.89 -14.94 20.67
CA MET A 32 -26.15 -16.14 20.28
C MET A 32 -25.74 -16.97 21.50
N ALA A 33 -25.41 -18.25 21.31
CA ALA A 33 -24.80 -19.06 22.35
C ALA A 33 -23.34 -18.63 22.61
N GLN A 34 -22.89 -18.60 23.87
CA GLN A 34 -21.50 -18.31 24.22
C GLN A 34 -20.51 -19.25 23.52
N SER A 35 -20.87 -20.52 23.35
CA SER A 35 -20.05 -21.49 22.61
C SER A 35 -19.83 -21.12 21.14
N ALA A 36 -20.74 -20.37 20.52
CA ALA A 36 -20.53 -19.86 19.16
C ALA A 36 -19.43 -18.81 19.13
N ILE A 37 -19.42 -17.86 20.08
CA ILE A 37 -18.36 -16.86 20.20
C ILE A 37 -17.01 -17.54 20.46
N SER A 38 -16.95 -18.50 21.37
CA SER A 38 -15.74 -19.27 21.65
C SER A 38 -15.22 -20.01 20.40
N ASN A 39 -16.10 -20.57 19.58
CA ASN A 39 -15.72 -21.24 18.33
C ASN A 39 -15.18 -20.26 17.29
N TYR A 40 -15.74 -19.05 17.20
CA TYR A 40 -15.22 -18.01 16.30
C TYR A 40 -13.84 -17.52 16.77
N GLU A 41 -13.68 -17.20 18.06
CA GLU A 41 -12.42 -16.71 18.61
C GLU A 41 -11.29 -17.75 18.59
N SER A 42 -11.64 -19.05 18.61
CA SER A 42 -10.64 -20.14 18.49
C SER A 42 -10.35 -20.55 17.04
N GLY A 43 -10.99 -19.93 16.05
CA GLY A 43 -10.83 -20.30 14.64
C GLY A 43 -11.51 -21.63 14.23
N ARG A 44 -12.23 -22.30 15.15
CA ARG A 44 -12.96 -23.55 14.85
C ARG A 44 -14.12 -23.34 13.87
N LYS A 45 -14.65 -22.12 13.84
CA LYS A 45 -15.66 -21.68 12.88
C LYS A 45 -15.34 -20.29 12.37
N VAL A 46 -15.62 -20.04 11.10
CA VAL A 46 -15.51 -18.72 10.49
C VAL A 46 -16.88 -18.06 10.52
N PRO A 47 -17.03 -16.85 11.10
CA PRO A 47 -18.30 -16.13 11.07
C PRO A 47 -18.59 -15.62 9.64
N SER A 48 -19.88 -15.65 9.24
CA SER A 48 -20.32 -14.98 8.02
C SER A 48 -20.27 -13.45 8.20
N LEU A 49 -20.29 -12.69 7.09
CA LEU A 49 -20.37 -11.24 7.12
C LEU A 49 -21.59 -10.74 7.93
N THR A 50 -22.75 -11.40 7.77
CA THR A 50 -23.95 -11.11 8.55
C THR A 50 -23.74 -11.37 10.05
N THR A 51 -22.99 -12.40 10.39
CA THR A 51 -22.63 -12.69 11.79
C THR A 51 -21.69 -11.63 12.34
N LEU A 52 -20.69 -11.21 11.56
CA LEU A 52 -19.77 -10.13 11.95
C LEU A 52 -20.53 -8.82 12.17
N ALA A 53 -21.47 -8.46 11.29
CA ALA A 53 -22.31 -7.28 11.45
C ALA A 53 -23.11 -7.30 12.77
N ARG A 54 -23.74 -8.45 13.09
CA ARG A 54 -24.45 -8.63 14.37
C ARG A 54 -23.54 -8.53 15.59
N LEU A 55 -22.33 -9.08 15.50
CA LEU A 55 -21.34 -8.98 16.59
C LEU A 55 -20.83 -7.54 16.75
N ALA A 56 -20.63 -6.81 15.66
CA ALA A 56 -20.24 -5.41 15.67
C ALA A 56 -21.32 -4.55 16.34
N GLU A 57 -22.58 -4.71 15.94
CA GLU A 57 -23.73 -4.04 16.56
C GLU A 57 -23.83 -4.35 18.07
N ALA A 58 -23.69 -5.62 18.45
CA ALA A 58 -23.70 -6.07 19.85
C ALA A 58 -22.55 -5.46 20.67
N ALA A 59 -21.41 -5.18 20.04
CA ALA A 59 -20.26 -4.51 20.63
C ALA A 59 -20.38 -2.97 20.61
N GLY A 60 -21.43 -2.42 19.99
CA GLY A 60 -21.68 -0.97 19.91
C GLY A 60 -20.87 -0.26 18.83
N VAL A 61 -20.42 -0.98 17.78
CA VAL A 61 -19.69 -0.43 16.63
C VAL A 61 -20.37 -0.82 15.32
N ALA A 62 -20.20 -0.01 14.28
CA ALA A 62 -20.66 -0.34 12.93
C ALA A 62 -19.60 -1.16 12.20
N LEU A 63 -20.04 -2.16 11.41
CA LEU A 63 -19.18 -2.83 10.45
C LEU A 63 -19.25 -2.06 9.12
N ASP A 64 -18.14 -1.50 8.70
CA ASP A 64 -18.00 -0.91 7.36
C ASP A 64 -17.25 -1.88 6.45
N VAL A 65 -17.80 -2.13 5.27
CA VAL A 65 -17.20 -3.00 4.24
C VAL A 65 -17.16 -2.22 2.94
N SER A 66 -15.97 -1.94 2.49
CA SER A 66 -15.73 -1.26 1.22
C SER A 66 -15.03 -2.19 0.21
N PHE A 67 -15.28 -1.95 -1.07
CA PHE A 67 -14.57 -2.61 -2.16
C PHE A 67 -13.63 -1.61 -2.81
N ALA A 68 -12.34 -1.94 -2.80
CA ALA A 68 -11.36 -1.23 -3.59
C ALA A 68 -11.11 -1.99 -4.90
N PRO A 69 -10.91 -1.30 -6.04
CA PRO A 69 -10.51 -1.98 -7.27
C PRO A 69 -9.17 -2.68 -7.04
N ILE A 70 -9.11 -3.99 -7.37
CA ILE A 70 -7.83 -4.69 -7.40
C ILE A 70 -7.05 -4.11 -8.58
N ARG A 71 -6.01 -3.37 -8.29
CA ARG A 71 -5.03 -2.98 -9.30
C ARG A 71 -4.20 -4.23 -9.59
N HIS A 72 -4.55 -4.97 -10.64
CA HIS A 72 -3.65 -6.00 -11.15
C HIS A 72 -2.37 -5.32 -11.62
N PRO A 73 -1.23 -5.63 -11.03
CA PRO A 73 0.02 -5.02 -11.45
C PRO A 73 0.25 -5.37 -12.92
N ARG A 74 0.15 -4.37 -13.78
CA ARG A 74 0.56 -4.52 -15.18
C ARG A 74 2.08 -4.45 -15.20
N LYS A 75 2.72 -5.40 -15.86
CA LYS A 75 4.17 -5.36 -16.04
C LYS A 75 4.58 -3.96 -16.53
N VAL A 76 5.32 -3.24 -15.70
CA VAL A 76 5.90 -1.95 -16.07
C VAL A 76 7.10 -2.20 -16.96
N THR A 77 7.17 -1.47 -18.05
CA THR A 77 8.31 -1.52 -18.97
C THR A 77 8.83 -0.12 -19.22
N LEU A 78 10.11 0.01 -19.56
CA LEU A 78 10.70 1.29 -19.92
C LEU A 78 9.90 1.97 -21.05
N ALA A 79 9.42 1.19 -22.02
CA ALA A 79 8.57 1.70 -23.10
C ALA A 79 7.23 2.26 -22.60
N SER A 80 6.63 1.68 -21.54
CA SER A 80 5.41 2.20 -20.95
C SER A 80 5.64 3.51 -20.20
N LEU A 81 6.76 3.65 -19.52
CA LEU A 81 7.16 4.89 -18.83
C LEU A 81 7.50 5.99 -19.85
N ARG A 82 8.22 5.67 -20.93
CA ARG A 82 8.51 6.63 -22.00
C ARG A 82 7.26 7.21 -22.66
N ARG A 83 6.19 6.44 -22.79
CA ARG A 83 4.90 6.98 -23.26
C ARG A 83 4.27 8.00 -22.30
N ARG A 84 4.61 7.92 -21.01
CA ARG A 84 4.16 8.86 -19.97
C ARG A 84 5.23 9.89 -19.59
N ARG A 85 6.35 9.92 -20.32
CA ARG A 85 7.51 10.78 -20.04
C ARG A 85 7.09 12.21 -19.69
N ARG A 86 6.27 12.84 -20.55
CA ARG A 86 5.86 14.22 -20.34
C ARG A 86 5.13 14.44 -19.00
N ALA A 87 4.24 13.55 -18.62
CA ALA A 87 3.53 13.65 -17.35
C ALA A 87 4.46 13.44 -16.15
N ILE A 88 5.45 12.54 -16.26
CA ILE A 88 6.47 12.32 -15.24
C ILE A 88 7.37 13.57 -15.11
N GLU A 89 7.84 14.13 -16.22
CA GLU A 89 8.65 15.36 -16.21
C GLU A 89 7.89 16.56 -15.61
N GLU A 90 6.61 16.72 -15.93
CA GLU A 90 5.75 17.76 -15.36
C GLU A 90 5.54 17.56 -13.84
N ALA A 91 5.37 16.32 -13.36
CA ALA A 91 5.32 16.02 -11.93
C ALA A 91 6.65 16.37 -11.25
N CYS A 92 7.77 15.93 -11.81
CA CYS A 92 9.10 16.27 -11.31
C CYS A 92 9.29 17.80 -11.18
N MET A 93 8.97 18.57 -12.23
CA MET A 93 9.13 20.04 -12.22
C MET A 93 8.30 20.71 -11.13
N ARG A 94 7.07 20.24 -10.85
CA ARG A 94 6.24 20.79 -9.75
C ARG A 94 6.90 20.69 -8.39
N HIS A 95 7.71 19.66 -8.18
CA HIS A 95 8.41 19.41 -6.92
C HIS A 95 9.91 19.81 -6.98
N GLY A 96 10.32 20.55 -8.02
CA GLY A 96 11.70 21.01 -8.17
C GLY A 96 12.69 19.88 -8.41
N ALA A 97 12.23 18.81 -9.06
CA ALA A 97 13.06 17.73 -9.53
C ALA A 97 13.22 17.81 -11.06
N THR A 98 14.36 17.38 -11.56
CA THR A 98 14.71 17.40 -12.98
C THR A 98 15.38 16.10 -13.40
N GLN A 99 15.49 15.87 -14.70
CA GLN A 99 16.19 14.75 -15.30
C GLN A 99 15.76 13.36 -14.76
N PRO A 100 14.48 13.00 -14.82
CA PRO A 100 14.03 11.68 -14.38
C PRO A 100 14.68 10.58 -15.24
N ARG A 101 15.33 9.63 -14.55
CA ARG A 101 15.99 8.46 -15.13
C ARG A 101 15.47 7.22 -14.44
N VAL A 102 15.26 6.15 -15.18
CA VAL A 102 14.81 4.86 -14.63
C VAL A 102 16.03 3.98 -14.39
N PHE A 103 16.08 3.29 -13.24
CA PHE A 103 17.10 2.31 -12.95
C PHE A 103 16.46 0.97 -12.49
N GLY A 104 17.24 0.04 -11.96
CA GLY A 104 16.73 -1.21 -11.43
C GLY A 104 16.15 -2.16 -12.47
N SER A 105 15.16 -2.95 -12.07
CA SER A 105 14.60 -4.05 -12.86
C SER A 105 13.89 -3.58 -14.13
N VAL A 106 13.20 -2.42 -14.06
CA VAL A 106 12.49 -1.84 -15.21
C VAL A 106 13.46 -1.35 -16.28
N ALA A 107 14.58 -0.74 -15.90
CA ALA A 107 15.61 -0.30 -16.84
C ALA A 107 16.28 -1.48 -17.54
N LYS A 108 16.52 -2.57 -16.81
CA LYS A 108 17.13 -3.82 -17.31
C LYS A 108 16.16 -4.69 -18.14
N GLY A 109 14.86 -4.40 -18.13
CA GLY A 109 13.83 -5.22 -18.78
C GLY A 109 13.46 -6.49 -18.03
N GLU A 110 13.90 -6.63 -16.78
CA GLU A 110 13.71 -7.79 -15.89
C GLU A 110 12.50 -7.63 -14.96
N SER A 111 11.74 -6.53 -15.10
CA SER A 111 10.57 -6.24 -14.26
C SER A 111 9.55 -7.37 -14.29
N GLY A 112 9.07 -7.78 -13.12
CA GLY A 112 7.91 -8.66 -12.92
C GLY A 112 6.59 -7.92 -12.90
N GLY A 113 5.50 -8.63 -12.54
CA GLY A 113 4.18 -8.01 -12.34
C GLY A 113 4.15 -7.05 -11.14
N ASP A 114 4.90 -7.36 -10.09
CA ASP A 114 4.96 -6.62 -8.82
C ASP A 114 6.25 -5.79 -8.65
N SER A 115 6.95 -5.50 -9.76
CA SER A 115 8.17 -4.69 -9.70
C SER A 115 7.85 -3.23 -9.48
N ASP A 116 8.54 -2.62 -8.50
CA ASP A 116 8.51 -1.19 -8.24
C ASP A 116 9.19 -0.42 -9.38
N ILE A 117 8.88 0.85 -9.50
CA ILE A 117 9.50 1.75 -10.46
C ILE A 117 10.58 2.54 -9.75
N ASP A 118 11.84 2.26 -10.07
CA ASP A 118 12.98 2.96 -9.50
C ASP A 118 13.31 4.20 -10.35
N LEU A 119 13.15 5.40 -9.77
CA LEU A 119 13.45 6.67 -10.43
C LEU A 119 14.59 7.41 -9.74
N LEU A 120 15.55 7.84 -10.53
CA LEU A 120 16.62 8.74 -10.12
C LEU A 120 16.34 10.13 -10.66
N VAL A 121 16.37 11.15 -9.79
CA VAL A 121 16.10 12.56 -10.14
C VAL A 121 17.19 13.48 -9.61
N ASP A 122 17.38 14.63 -10.26
CA ASP A 122 18.20 15.70 -9.74
C ASP A 122 17.30 16.72 -9.05
N LEU A 123 17.61 17.12 -7.81
CA LEU A 123 16.87 18.16 -7.09
C LEU A 123 17.49 19.53 -7.31
N GLU A 124 16.63 20.54 -7.46
CA GLU A 124 17.03 21.92 -7.47
C GLU A 124 17.58 22.37 -6.10
N PRO A 125 18.48 23.33 -6.05
CA PRO A 125 18.98 23.89 -4.79
C PRO A 125 17.83 24.40 -3.89
N GLY A 126 17.88 24.06 -2.60
CA GLY A 126 16.89 24.49 -1.62
C GLY A 126 15.69 23.55 -1.47
N ARG A 127 15.58 22.51 -2.27
CA ARG A 127 14.56 21.46 -2.08
C ARG A 127 14.94 20.52 -0.96
N THR A 128 13.94 19.93 -0.35
CA THR A 128 14.03 19.11 0.86
C THR A 128 13.50 17.69 0.64
N LEU A 129 13.65 16.83 1.63
CA LEU A 129 13.04 15.51 1.62
C LEU A 129 11.49 15.56 1.56
N PHE A 130 10.87 16.65 1.99
CA PHE A 130 9.42 16.82 1.87
C PHE A 130 8.99 16.98 0.40
N ASP A 131 9.81 17.67 -0.42
CA ASP A 131 9.56 17.79 -1.86
C ASP A 131 9.68 16.41 -2.53
N VAL A 132 10.64 15.58 -2.12
CA VAL A 132 10.80 14.21 -2.62
C VAL A 132 9.63 13.33 -2.22
N ALA A 133 9.14 13.41 -0.98
CA ALA A 133 7.99 12.65 -0.51
C ALA A 133 6.72 13.04 -1.28
N ALA A 134 6.49 14.34 -1.49
CA ALA A 134 5.35 14.82 -2.28
C ALA A 134 5.43 14.38 -3.75
N LEU A 135 6.62 14.36 -4.34
CA LEU A 135 6.86 13.83 -5.69
C LEU A 135 6.56 12.31 -5.75
N HIS A 136 7.02 11.56 -4.75
CA HIS A 136 6.74 10.12 -4.62
C HIS A 136 5.24 9.86 -4.65
N ASP A 137 4.46 10.53 -3.78
CA ASP A 137 3.01 10.33 -3.68
C ASP A 137 2.30 10.66 -5.00
N GLU A 138 2.69 11.75 -5.67
CA GLU A 138 2.14 12.12 -6.97
C GLU A 138 2.49 11.11 -8.06
N LEU A 139 3.71 10.58 -8.09
CA LEU A 139 4.13 9.58 -9.06
C LEU A 139 3.43 8.24 -8.85
N VAL A 140 3.21 7.81 -7.61
CA VAL A 140 2.42 6.60 -7.28
C VAL A 140 1.00 6.75 -7.81
N GLU A 141 0.36 7.90 -7.59
CA GLU A 141 -0.98 8.17 -8.11
C GLU A 141 -1.00 8.21 -9.65
N LEU A 142 -0.04 8.92 -10.26
CA LEU A 142 0.08 9.07 -11.70
C LEU A 142 0.31 7.75 -12.41
N LEU A 143 1.23 6.91 -11.88
CA LEU A 143 1.66 5.68 -12.55
C LEU A 143 0.81 4.46 -12.15
N GLY A 144 0.21 4.48 -10.96
CA GLY A 144 -0.59 3.38 -10.42
C GLY A 144 0.26 2.18 -10.00
N HIS A 145 1.53 2.41 -9.68
CA HIS A 145 2.51 1.44 -9.20
C HIS A 145 3.30 2.04 -8.05
N ASP A 146 3.93 1.19 -7.24
CA ASP A 146 4.90 1.66 -6.26
C ASP A 146 6.11 2.27 -6.97
N VAL A 147 6.61 3.37 -6.43
CA VAL A 147 7.68 4.17 -7.03
C VAL A 147 8.72 4.50 -5.98
N ASP A 148 9.95 4.09 -6.20
CA ASP A 148 11.09 4.52 -5.38
C ASP A 148 11.77 5.72 -6.03
N VAL A 149 11.84 6.85 -5.31
CA VAL A 149 12.49 8.06 -5.79
C VAL A 149 13.80 8.28 -5.06
N LEU A 150 14.91 8.16 -5.80
CA LEU A 150 16.24 8.51 -5.32
C LEU A 150 16.71 9.84 -5.94
N THR A 151 17.49 10.59 -5.18
CA THR A 151 18.13 11.82 -5.69
C THR A 151 19.57 11.55 -6.03
N SER A 152 20.10 12.19 -7.09
CA SER A 152 21.52 12.07 -7.47
C SER A 152 22.47 12.49 -6.34
N GLY A 153 22.03 13.42 -5.48
CA GLY A 153 22.78 13.82 -4.29
C GLY A 153 22.93 12.72 -3.23
N ALA A 154 21.98 11.80 -3.16
CA ALA A 154 22.02 10.66 -2.24
C ALA A 154 22.81 9.46 -2.81
N VAL A 155 23.00 9.43 -4.12
CA VAL A 155 23.70 8.34 -4.82
C VAL A 155 25.22 8.56 -4.75
N ARG A 156 25.84 8.09 -3.64
CA ARG A 156 27.28 8.16 -3.39
C ARG A 156 27.84 6.85 -2.88
N GLY A 157 29.13 6.63 -3.03
CA GLY A 157 29.79 5.44 -2.50
C GLY A 157 29.27 4.16 -3.12
N ARG A 158 28.68 3.28 -2.30
CA ARG A 158 28.14 1.97 -2.76
C ARG A 158 27.01 2.06 -3.77
N LEU A 159 26.30 3.20 -3.81
CA LEU A 159 25.16 3.44 -4.71
C LEU A 159 25.60 4.12 -6.02
N ALA A 160 26.86 4.46 -6.21
CA ALA A 160 27.34 5.18 -7.39
C ALA A 160 27.00 4.47 -8.71
N HIS A 161 26.97 3.14 -8.72
CA HIS A 161 26.59 2.34 -9.88
C HIS A 161 25.16 2.61 -10.39
N ILE A 162 24.26 3.09 -9.51
CA ILE A 162 22.88 3.44 -9.89
C ILE A 162 22.87 4.57 -10.91
N ALA A 163 23.75 5.54 -10.74
CA ALA A 163 23.85 6.68 -11.69
C ALA A 163 24.33 6.22 -13.07
N ASP A 164 25.21 5.19 -13.13
CA ASP A 164 25.74 4.66 -14.37
C ASP A 164 24.73 3.74 -15.10
N GLU A 165 23.87 3.05 -14.34
CA GLU A 165 22.83 2.16 -14.86
C GLU A 165 21.52 2.90 -15.23
N ALA A 166 21.32 4.12 -14.74
CA ALA A 166 20.09 4.86 -14.91
C ALA A 166 19.90 5.33 -16.37
N VAL A 167 18.75 4.99 -16.94
CA VAL A 167 18.40 5.25 -18.33
C VAL A 167 17.42 6.41 -18.42
N PRO A 168 17.64 7.44 -19.26
CA PRO A 168 16.68 8.53 -19.45
C PRO A 168 15.32 8.04 -19.95
N LEU A 169 14.27 8.71 -19.50
CA LEU A 169 12.89 8.51 -19.96
C LEU A 169 12.69 9.07 -21.36
#